data_75392d0497bf54a0cc1c217988699dd5
#
_entry.id   75392d0497bf54a0cc1c217988699dd5
#
_cell.length_a   1.000
_cell.length_b   1.000
_cell.length_c   1.000
_cell.angle_alpha   90.00
_cell.angle_beta   90.00
_cell.angle_gamma   90.00
#
_symmetry.space_group_name_H-M   'P 1'
#
loop_
_entity.id
_entity.type
_entity.pdbx_description
1 polymer ?
#
loop_
_entity_poly.entity_id
_entity_poly.type
_entity_poly.pdbx_seq_one_letter_code
_entity_poly.pdbx_strand_id
1 'polypeptide(L)'
;MLKALDRVESLDISMVCTGHGPVLVGDRIKQVMALYREWSTVVNPNRKKTVIIPYVSAYGYTGMLAEKIAQGIADSGDIDVRSYDMVTADAAKVQEELQFADGMLFGTPTIIAEALRPIWDLTLG
;
A
#
# COMPACT_ATOMS: atom_id res chain seq x y z
N MET A 1 -12.28 2.50 -11.80
CA MET A 1 -12.60 3.94 -11.55
C MET A 1 -12.58 4.77 -12.84
N LEU A 2 -11.50 4.82 -13.63
CA LEU A 2 -11.39 5.68 -14.83
C LEU A 2 -12.56 5.55 -15.81
N LYS A 3 -12.94 4.33 -16.20
CA LYS A 3 -14.12 4.11 -17.08
C LYS A 3 -15.43 4.67 -16.54
N ALA A 4 -15.60 4.69 -15.21
CA ALA A 4 -16.78 5.29 -14.59
C ALA A 4 -16.72 6.83 -14.66
N LEU A 5 -15.54 7.40 -14.43
CA LEU A 5 -15.31 8.84 -14.59
C LEU A 5 -15.59 9.30 -16.02
N ASP A 6 -15.04 8.59 -17.03
CA ASP A 6 -15.28 8.92 -18.44
C ASP A 6 -16.78 8.94 -18.80
N ARG A 7 -17.54 8.00 -18.23
CA ARG A 7 -18.96 7.92 -18.44
C ARG A 7 -19.73 9.05 -17.72
N VAL A 8 -19.32 9.39 -16.50
CA VAL A 8 -19.94 10.48 -15.72
C VAL A 8 -19.63 11.85 -16.31
N GLU A 9 -18.39 12.07 -16.79
CA GLU A 9 -17.98 13.32 -17.45
C GLU A 9 -18.77 13.62 -18.73
N SER A 10 -19.30 12.59 -19.40
CA SER A 10 -20.15 12.77 -20.59
C SER A 10 -21.58 13.22 -20.27
N LEU A 11 -21.97 13.26 -18.99
CA LEU A 11 -23.31 13.64 -18.56
C LEU A 11 -23.32 15.12 -18.13
N ASP A 12 -24.41 15.84 -18.47
CA ASP A 12 -24.63 17.19 -17.99
C ASP A 12 -25.17 17.14 -16.56
N ILE A 13 -24.27 17.09 -15.58
CA ILE A 13 -24.61 16.94 -14.17
C ILE A 13 -24.52 18.28 -13.47
N SER A 14 -25.68 18.76 -12.97
CA SER A 14 -25.77 20.01 -12.20
C SER A 14 -25.51 19.81 -10.70
N MET A 15 -25.73 18.58 -10.18
CA MET A 15 -25.59 18.24 -8.76
C MET A 15 -25.19 16.78 -8.57
N VAL A 16 -24.31 16.51 -7.60
CA VAL A 16 -23.97 15.15 -7.15
C VAL A 16 -24.27 15.04 -5.66
N CYS A 17 -25.15 14.10 -5.30
CA CYS A 17 -25.44 13.74 -3.93
C CYS A 17 -24.63 12.49 -3.58
N THR A 18 -23.60 12.65 -2.77
CA THR A 18 -22.74 11.55 -2.34
C THR A 18 -23.41 10.74 -1.22
N GLY A 19 -23.16 9.44 -1.15
CA GLY A 19 -23.63 8.59 -0.05
C GLY A 19 -23.02 8.99 1.30
N HIS A 20 -21.80 9.51 1.28
CA HIS A 20 -21.08 10.07 2.43
C HIS A 20 -20.37 11.34 2.00
N GLY A 21 -20.62 12.45 2.67
CA GLY A 21 -20.00 13.74 2.40
C GLY A 21 -20.99 14.82 1.89
N PRO A 22 -20.49 16.00 1.53
CA PRO A 22 -21.30 17.12 1.12
C PRO A 22 -21.92 16.92 -0.27
N VAL A 23 -23.01 17.60 -0.54
CA VAL A 23 -23.55 17.75 -1.89
C VAL A 23 -22.60 18.62 -2.72
N LEU A 24 -22.27 18.17 -3.93
CA LEU A 24 -21.39 18.86 -4.86
C LEU A 24 -22.20 19.56 -5.94
N VAL A 25 -21.90 20.84 -6.19
CA VAL A 25 -22.53 21.65 -7.23
C VAL A 25 -21.50 22.51 -7.97
N GLY A 26 -21.77 22.82 -9.22
CA GLY A 26 -20.94 23.70 -10.04
C GLY A 26 -19.48 23.21 -10.16
N ASP A 27 -18.52 24.11 -9.98
CA ASP A 27 -17.10 23.81 -10.17
C ASP A 27 -16.55 22.79 -9.19
N ARG A 28 -17.19 22.57 -8.04
CA ARG A 28 -16.79 21.52 -7.10
C ARG A 28 -16.91 20.13 -7.69
N ILE A 29 -17.88 19.90 -8.57
CA ILE A 29 -18.02 18.62 -9.29
C ILE A 29 -16.77 18.36 -10.11
N LYS A 30 -16.33 19.36 -10.91
CA LYS A 30 -15.13 19.25 -11.75
C LYS A 30 -13.86 19.03 -10.93
N GLN A 31 -13.71 19.76 -9.82
CA GLN A 31 -12.55 19.61 -8.92
C GLN A 31 -12.47 18.20 -8.34
N VAL A 32 -13.59 17.67 -7.84
CA VAL A 32 -13.63 16.32 -7.27
C VAL A 32 -13.38 15.26 -8.36
N MET A 33 -13.93 15.42 -9.55
CA MET A 33 -13.68 14.52 -10.68
C MET A 33 -12.20 14.50 -11.08
N ALA A 34 -11.55 15.67 -11.11
CA ALA A 34 -10.11 15.78 -11.39
C ALA A 34 -9.27 15.04 -10.33
N LEU A 35 -9.58 15.21 -9.04
CA LEU A 35 -8.93 14.49 -7.95
C LEU A 35 -9.12 12.96 -8.06
N TYR A 36 -10.33 12.50 -8.35
CA TYR A 36 -10.57 11.07 -8.56
C TYR A 36 -9.79 10.53 -9.75
N ARG A 37 -9.66 11.31 -10.82
CA ARG A 37 -8.85 10.93 -11.99
C ARG A 37 -7.38 10.86 -11.63
N GLU A 38 -6.83 11.85 -10.95
CA GLU A 38 -5.46 11.89 -10.45
C GLU A 38 -5.17 10.65 -9.59
N TRP A 39 -5.98 10.40 -8.56
CA TRP A 39 -5.79 9.25 -7.66
C TRP A 39 -5.98 7.89 -8.35
N SER A 40 -6.78 7.85 -9.41
CA SER A 40 -6.99 6.61 -10.18
C SER A 40 -5.93 6.37 -11.25
N THR A 41 -5.06 7.34 -11.51
CA THR A 41 -3.95 7.23 -12.48
C THR A 41 -2.59 7.00 -11.82
N VAL A 42 -2.56 6.73 -10.52
CA VAL A 42 -1.32 6.35 -9.82
C VAL A 42 -0.74 5.11 -10.51
N VAL A 43 0.41 5.29 -11.14
CA VAL A 43 1.12 4.21 -11.85
C VAL A 43 2.05 3.54 -10.85
N ASN A 44 1.98 2.21 -10.77
CA ASN A 44 2.93 1.44 -9.98
C ASN A 44 4.37 1.70 -10.51
N PRO A 45 5.29 2.23 -9.67
CA PRO A 45 6.67 2.50 -10.08
C PRO A 45 7.51 1.22 -10.25
N ASN A 46 7.04 0.09 -9.73
CA ASN A 46 7.75 -1.18 -9.81
C ASN A 46 7.66 -1.75 -11.22
N ARG A 47 8.81 -2.13 -11.77
CA ARG A 47 8.91 -2.74 -13.12
C ARG A 47 8.64 -4.24 -13.12
N LYS A 48 8.77 -4.88 -11.97
CA LYS A 48 8.59 -6.32 -11.73
C LYS A 48 7.57 -6.51 -10.63
N LYS A 49 7.04 -7.73 -10.51
CA LYS A 49 6.30 -8.11 -9.31
C LYS A 49 7.19 -7.91 -8.11
N THR A 50 6.64 -7.23 -7.10
CA THR A 50 7.39 -6.82 -5.92
C THR A 50 6.75 -7.38 -4.66
N VAL A 51 7.57 -8.02 -3.84
CA VAL A 51 7.17 -8.50 -2.51
C VAL A 51 7.94 -7.73 -1.46
N ILE A 52 7.24 -7.22 -0.46
CA ILE A 52 7.82 -6.47 0.64
C ILE A 52 7.65 -7.23 1.94
N ILE A 53 8.75 -7.37 2.68
CA ILE A 53 8.82 -8.13 3.93
C ILE A 53 9.28 -7.20 5.06
N PRO A 54 8.38 -6.40 5.66
CA PRO A 54 8.70 -5.67 6.87
C PRO A 54 8.72 -6.62 8.06
N TYR A 55 9.76 -6.55 8.86
CA TYR A 55 9.90 -7.40 10.04
C TYR A 55 10.51 -6.65 11.24
N VAL A 56 10.27 -7.19 12.42
CA VAL A 56 11.01 -6.86 13.64
C VAL A 56 11.63 -8.15 14.18
N SER A 57 12.89 -8.08 14.60
CA SER A 57 13.60 -9.24 15.12
C SER A 57 14.24 -8.91 16.46
N ALA A 58 13.69 -9.46 17.56
CA ALA A 58 14.20 -9.23 18.91
C ALA A 58 15.50 -10.03 19.19
N TYR A 59 15.60 -11.25 18.67
CA TYR A 59 16.72 -12.18 18.93
C TYR A 59 17.38 -12.70 17.64
N GLY A 60 17.15 -12.06 16.50
CA GLY A 60 17.71 -12.45 15.21
C GLY A 60 16.91 -13.51 14.45
N TYR A 61 16.09 -14.33 15.10
CA TYR A 61 15.37 -15.44 14.45
C TYR A 61 14.38 -15.00 13.40
N THR A 62 13.57 -13.97 13.68
CA THR A 62 12.61 -13.43 12.71
C THR A 62 13.33 -12.86 11.48
N GLY A 63 14.46 -12.18 11.68
CA GLY A 63 15.30 -11.68 10.59
C GLY A 63 15.84 -12.79 9.71
N MET A 64 16.43 -13.84 10.32
CA MET A 64 16.91 -15.01 9.57
C MET A 64 15.78 -15.70 8.78
N LEU A 65 14.59 -15.80 9.36
CA LEU A 65 13.42 -16.36 8.67
C LEU A 65 12.99 -15.48 7.50
N ALA A 66 12.93 -14.17 7.70
CA ALA A 66 12.59 -13.20 6.65
C ALA A 66 13.57 -13.27 5.46
N GLU A 67 14.87 -13.38 5.73
CA GLU A 67 15.91 -13.56 4.71
C GLU A 67 15.74 -14.87 3.93
N LYS A 68 15.45 -15.99 4.63
CA LYS A 68 15.23 -17.28 3.98
C LYS A 68 13.98 -17.30 3.11
N ILE A 69 12.91 -16.64 3.56
CA ILE A 69 11.69 -16.48 2.77
C ILE A 69 11.97 -15.59 1.55
N ALA A 70 12.67 -14.47 1.74
CA ALA A 70 13.06 -13.57 0.65
C ALA A 70 13.87 -14.30 -0.43
N GLN A 71 14.84 -15.10 -0.02
CA GLN A 71 15.64 -15.94 -0.92
C GLN A 71 14.74 -16.93 -1.69
N GLY A 72 13.87 -17.65 -0.99
CA GLY A 72 12.95 -18.62 -1.64
C GLY A 72 12.00 -17.96 -2.64
N ILE A 73 11.52 -16.76 -2.36
CA ILE A 73 10.68 -16.00 -3.31
C ILE A 73 11.50 -15.57 -4.53
N ALA A 74 12.70 -15.02 -4.32
CA ALA A 74 13.59 -14.60 -5.41
C ALA A 74 13.98 -15.78 -6.32
N ASP A 75 14.23 -16.95 -5.75
CA ASP A 75 14.58 -18.16 -6.49
C ASP A 75 13.38 -18.74 -7.27
N SER A 76 12.15 -18.39 -6.91
CA SER A 76 10.93 -18.89 -7.57
C SER A 76 10.62 -18.22 -8.92
N GLY A 77 11.22 -17.07 -9.22
CA GLY A 77 10.97 -16.35 -10.46
C GLY A 77 11.54 -14.93 -10.49
N ASP A 78 11.15 -14.17 -11.50
CA ASP A 78 11.57 -12.77 -11.67
C ASP A 78 10.74 -11.83 -10.76
N ILE A 79 11.00 -11.91 -9.46
CA ILE A 79 10.31 -11.16 -8.41
C ILE A 79 11.34 -10.29 -7.68
N ASP A 80 11.03 -9.01 -7.52
CA ASP A 80 11.81 -8.09 -6.67
C ASP A 80 11.36 -8.26 -5.21
N VAL A 81 12.28 -8.63 -4.33
CA VAL A 81 11.98 -8.85 -2.90
C VAL A 81 12.76 -7.84 -2.08
N ARG A 82 12.05 -7.10 -1.25
CA ARG A 82 12.64 -6.09 -0.36
C ARG A 82 12.28 -6.41 1.07
N SER A 83 13.29 -6.62 1.91
CA SER A 83 13.14 -6.90 3.34
C SER A 83 13.55 -5.68 4.15
N TYR A 84 12.75 -5.32 5.15
CA TYR A 84 12.97 -4.14 6.00
C TYR A 84 12.93 -4.51 7.46
N ASP A 85 14.05 -4.29 8.17
CA ASP A 85 14.05 -4.31 9.63
C ASP A 85 13.42 -3.01 10.15
N MET A 86 12.21 -3.10 10.68
CA MET A 86 11.43 -1.94 11.12
C MET A 86 11.97 -1.27 12.39
N VAL A 87 13.02 -1.81 13.00
CA VAL A 87 13.77 -1.12 14.06
C VAL A 87 14.62 0.01 13.50
N THR A 88 15.12 -0.14 12.26
CA THR A 88 16.05 0.81 11.64
C THR A 88 15.53 1.42 10.35
N ALA A 89 14.53 0.82 9.72
CA ALA A 89 13.96 1.31 8.47
C ALA A 89 13.09 2.56 8.67
N ASP A 90 13.04 3.40 7.64
CA ASP A 90 12.10 4.51 7.57
C ASP A 90 10.69 3.97 7.31
N ALA A 91 9.82 4.05 8.32
CA ALA A 91 8.45 3.55 8.26
C ALA A 91 7.62 4.23 7.16
N ALA A 92 7.79 5.53 6.93
CA ALA A 92 7.05 6.25 5.89
C ALA A 92 7.42 5.74 4.49
N LYS A 93 8.70 5.50 4.25
CA LYS A 93 9.18 4.91 2.99
C LYS A 93 8.62 3.50 2.79
N VAL A 94 8.66 2.67 3.82
CA VAL A 94 8.12 1.29 3.72
C VAL A 94 6.63 1.31 3.46
N GLN A 95 5.88 2.21 4.11
CA GLN A 95 4.44 2.37 3.90
C GLN A 95 4.12 2.84 2.47
N GLU A 96 4.90 3.73 1.90
CA GLU A 96 4.78 4.15 0.49
C GLU A 96 5.02 2.96 -0.46
N GLU A 97 6.07 2.17 -0.23
CA GLU A 97 6.38 1.01 -1.07
C GLU A 97 5.31 -0.10 -0.97
N LEU A 98 4.70 -0.29 0.22
CA LEU A 98 3.62 -1.26 0.42
C LEU A 98 2.39 -0.96 -0.45
N GLN A 99 2.12 0.30 -0.78
CA GLN A 99 1.00 0.66 -1.66
C GLN A 99 1.14 0.11 -3.09
N PHE A 100 2.37 -0.20 -3.51
CA PHE A 100 2.69 -0.68 -4.85
C PHE A 100 3.19 -2.13 -4.86
N ALA A 101 3.16 -2.80 -3.71
CA ALA A 101 3.57 -4.19 -3.61
C ALA A 101 2.50 -5.15 -4.19
N ASP A 102 2.93 -6.17 -4.92
CA ASP A 102 2.07 -7.27 -5.36
C ASP A 102 1.83 -8.29 -4.24
N GLY A 103 2.73 -8.35 -3.27
CA GLY A 103 2.61 -9.20 -2.08
C GLY A 103 3.32 -8.60 -0.88
N MET A 104 2.83 -8.93 0.31
CA MET A 104 3.43 -8.48 1.55
C MET A 104 3.44 -9.58 2.60
N LEU A 105 4.52 -9.65 3.39
CA LEU A 105 4.69 -10.59 4.48
C LEU A 105 5.20 -9.86 5.71
N PHE A 106 4.47 -9.90 6.80
CA PHE A 106 4.85 -9.24 8.04
C PHE A 106 5.52 -10.22 8.99
N GLY A 107 6.75 -9.89 9.42
CA GLY A 107 7.54 -10.69 10.35
C GLY A 107 7.61 -10.06 11.74
N THR A 108 7.15 -10.77 12.77
CA THR A 108 7.27 -10.32 14.16
C THR A 108 7.38 -11.52 15.11
N PRO A 109 8.21 -11.45 16.16
CA PRO A 109 8.10 -12.39 17.26
C PRO A 109 6.80 -12.11 18.03
N THR A 110 6.19 -13.15 18.57
CA THR A 110 5.07 -13.01 19.49
C THR A 110 5.58 -12.74 20.89
N ILE A 111 5.31 -11.55 21.42
CA ILE A 111 5.65 -11.18 22.79
C ILE A 111 4.36 -10.77 23.51
N ILE A 112 4.08 -11.43 24.63
CA ILE A 112 2.83 -11.21 25.41
C ILE A 112 1.58 -11.41 24.52
N ALA A 113 1.60 -12.44 23.67
CA ALA A 113 0.53 -12.78 22.72
C ALA A 113 0.23 -11.73 21.63
N GLU A 114 1.11 -10.75 21.43
CA GLU A 114 0.94 -9.69 20.44
C GLU A 114 2.14 -9.55 19.50
N ALA A 115 1.92 -8.94 18.34
CA ALA A 115 2.97 -8.46 17.47
C ALA A 115 3.67 -7.24 18.08
N LEU A 116 4.92 -7.00 17.72
CA LEU A 116 5.64 -5.81 18.17
C LEU A 116 5.12 -4.54 17.48
N ARG A 117 5.15 -3.44 18.23
CA ARG A 117 4.54 -2.17 17.85
C ARG A 117 4.91 -1.63 16.47
N PRO A 118 6.17 -1.70 15.97
CA PRO A 118 6.49 -1.21 14.63
C PRO A 118 5.72 -1.92 13.51
N ILE A 119 5.33 -3.19 13.71
CA ILE A 119 4.49 -3.92 12.75
C ILE A 119 3.02 -3.52 12.90
N TRP A 120 2.53 -3.34 14.12
CA TRP A 120 1.20 -2.82 14.36
C TRP A 120 1.00 -1.44 13.74
N ASP A 121 1.92 -0.50 13.98
CA ASP A 121 1.85 0.86 13.46
C ASP A 121 1.83 0.86 11.91
N LEU A 122 2.56 -0.06 11.27
CA LEU A 122 2.59 -0.19 9.83
C LEU A 122 1.28 -0.76 9.24
N THR A 123 0.56 -1.60 10.00
CA THR A 123 -0.68 -2.24 9.52
C THR A 123 -1.93 -1.42 9.82
N LEU A 124 -1.88 -0.47 10.75
CA LEU A 124 -3.00 0.36 11.16
C LEU A 124 -2.95 1.79 10.61
N GLY A 125 -1.82 2.23 10.09
CA GLY A 125 -1.62 3.54 9.47
C GLY A 125 -1.98 3.53 8.03
#